data_160f0f31a9cf8127a9e2735c25caab87
#
_entry.id   160f0f31a9cf8127a9e2735c25caab87
#
_cell.length_a   1.000
_cell.length_b   1.000
_cell.length_c   1.000
_cell.angle_alpha   90.00
_cell.angle_beta   90.00
_cell.angle_gamma   90.00
#
_symmetry.space_group_name_H-M   'P 1'
#
loop_
_entity.id
_entity.type
_entity.pdbx_description
1 polymer ?
#
loop_
_entity_poly.entity_id
_entity_poly.type
_entity_poly.pdbx_seq_one_letter_code
_entity_poly.pdbx_strand_id
1 'polypeptide(L)'
;TLGPDGNPAIPGIAAADMLSSMMSLSGILMALYRKETTKQGDYIDVAMADSIFASTVNNMGAVFADKKAPEPTEERALGGYAFYKIYKTKDDRHIVLGGSELHFAEALLREFGRLDLLPYCKPPPGPTQQPVKSFLEETFLSENQEYWIKRLEKIDTAFAPVKTLREAADDDQIRHREMIVKDDRGWEHLGIPIKFKNEPGKLLFSFPEKGEHNAEILKSLGYHEEDLLAMEHSGVFSKKG
;
A
#
# COMPACT_ATOMS: atom_id res chain seq x y z
N THR A 1 -4.13 -11.54 7.69
CA THR A 1 -4.10 -11.72 6.23
C THR A 1 -4.05 -13.19 5.92
N LEU A 2 -4.82 -13.65 4.93
CA LEU A 2 -4.77 -15.00 4.41
C LEU A 2 -4.24 -15.02 2.98
N GLY A 3 -3.48 -16.03 2.65
CA GLY A 3 -3.06 -16.32 1.29
C GLY A 3 -4.18 -16.96 0.46
N PRO A 4 -3.94 -17.14 -0.85
CA PRO A 4 -4.91 -17.78 -1.75
C PRO A 4 -5.28 -19.22 -1.37
N ASP A 5 -4.43 -19.88 -0.61
CA ASP A 5 -4.59 -21.25 -0.06
C ASP A 5 -5.36 -21.30 1.26
N GLY A 6 -5.84 -20.13 1.75
CA GLY A 6 -6.54 -20.00 3.03
C GLY A 6 -5.64 -20.03 4.26
N ASN A 7 -4.32 -20.16 4.10
CA ASN A 7 -3.38 -20.12 5.21
C ASN A 7 -2.95 -18.68 5.55
N PRO A 8 -2.55 -18.40 6.81
CA PRO A 8 -2.01 -17.11 7.17
C PRO A 8 -0.83 -16.71 6.27
N ALA A 9 -0.84 -15.48 5.77
CA ALA A 9 0.19 -14.95 4.90
C ALA A 9 0.69 -13.59 5.36
N ILE A 10 1.98 -13.34 5.17
CA ILE A 10 2.59 -12.02 5.37
C ILE A 10 2.24 -11.16 4.15
N PRO A 11 1.72 -9.92 4.33
CA PRO A 11 1.23 -9.10 3.22
C PRO A 11 2.32 -8.56 2.26
N GLY A 12 3.59 -8.84 2.50
CA GLY A 12 4.71 -8.39 1.66
C GLY A 12 5.06 -6.89 1.79
N ILE A 13 4.35 -6.17 2.64
CA ILE A 13 4.65 -4.78 3.02
C ILE A 13 4.66 -4.66 4.55
N ALA A 14 5.40 -3.71 5.09
CA ALA A 14 5.42 -3.40 6.52
C ALA A 14 4.13 -2.65 6.93
N ALA A 15 2.98 -3.32 6.86
CA ALA A 15 1.67 -2.68 7.04
C ALA A 15 1.49 -2.06 8.43
N ALA A 16 1.98 -2.73 9.48
CA ALA A 16 1.89 -2.22 10.85
C ALA A 16 2.69 -0.91 11.02
N ASP A 17 3.93 -0.91 10.50
CA ASP A 17 4.82 0.27 10.55
C ASP A 17 4.23 1.43 9.75
N MET A 18 3.78 1.18 8.54
CA MET A 18 3.21 2.21 7.68
C MET A 18 1.94 2.82 8.25
N LEU A 19 1.01 1.99 8.74
CA LEU A 19 -0.25 2.49 9.32
C LEU A 19 -0.02 3.25 10.62
N SER A 20 0.82 2.73 11.52
CA SER A 20 1.11 3.43 12.78
C SER A 20 1.89 4.74 12.55
N SER A 21 2.79 4.79 11.58
CA SER A 21 3.47 6.03 11.19
C SER A 21 2.49 7.08 10.67
N MET A 22 1.53 6.69 9.83
CA MET A 22 0.49 7.59 9.33
C MET A 22 -0.46 8.05 10.43
N MET A 23 -0.84 7.17 11.38
CA MET A 23 -1.64 7.53 12.55
C MET A 23 -0.88 8.49 13.48
N SER A 24 0.42 8.24 13.69
CA SER A 24 1.28 9.12 14.48
C SER A 24 1.40 10.51 13.85
N LEU A 25 1.65 10.58 12.54
CA LEU A 25 1.69 11.84 11.81
C LEU A 25 0.36 12.61 11.94
N SER A 26 -0.76 11.92 11.76
CA SER A 26 -2.09 12.51 11.90
C SER A 26 -2.32 13.05 13.32
N GLY A 27 -1.98 12.26 14.34
CA GLY A 27 -2.07 12.67 15.75
C GLY A 27 -1.21 13.89 16.07
N ILE A 28 0.02 13.93 15.60
CA ILE A 28 0.92 15.07 15.75
C ILE A 28 0.34 16.34 15.13
N LEU A 29 -0.15 16.25 13.88
CA LEU A 29 -0.75 17.40 13.19
C LEU A 29 -2.01 17.89 13.89
N MET A 30 -2.87 16.99 14.39
CA MET A 30 -4.05 17.35 15.18
C MET A 30 -3.66 18.07 16.48
N ALA A 31 -2.64 17.58 17.20
CA ALA A 31 -2.16 18.18 18.42
C ALA A 31 -1.50 19.54 18.18
N LEU A 32 -0.72 19.71 17.11
CA LEU A 32 -0.13 20.97 16.71
C LEU A 32 -1.22 22.00 16.36
N TYR A 33 -2.21 21.62 15.58
CA TYR A 33 -3.34 22.49 15.24
C TYR A 33 -4.12 22.93 16.49
N ARG A 34 -4.42 21.99 17.41
CA ARG A 34 -5.07 22.29 18.69
C ARG A 34 -4.22 23.25 19.53
N LYS A 35 -2.89 23.04 19.57
CA LYS A 35 -1.95 23.89 20.30
C LYS A 35 -2.01 25.35 19.84
N GLU A 36 -2.25 25.63 18.57
CA GLU A 36 -2.36 27.02 18.07
C GLU A 36 -3.51 27.76 18.75
N THR A 37 -4.61 27.11 19.04
CA THR A 37 -5.79 27.71 19.68
C THR A 37 -5.74 27.66 21.21
N THR A 38 -5.34 26.52 21.79
CA THR A 38 -5.39 26.29 23.24
C THR A 38 -4.09 26.66 23.97
N LYS A 39 -2.98 26.78 23.24
CA LYS A 39 -1.61 26.93 23.77
C LYS A 39 -1.14 25.76 24.65
N GLN A 40 -1.85 24.63 24.58
CA GLN A 40 -1.53 23.41 25.34
C GLN A 40 -1.13 22.29 24.39
N GLY A 41 0.01 21.64 24.67
CA GLY A 41 0.43 20.41 24.02
C GLY A 41 -0.35 19.20 24.54
N ASP A 42 0.00 18.03 24.02
CA ASP A 42 -0.58 16.76 24.46
C ASP A 42 0.47 15.66 24.44
N TYR A 43 0.23 14.60 25.18
CA TYR A 43 0.95 13.34 25.06
C TYR A 43 0.12 12.43 24.15
N ILE A 44 0.75 11.89 23.11
CA ILE A 44 0.08 11.09 22.09
C ILE A 44 0.63 9.67 22.15
N ASP A 45 -0.22 8.72 22.49
CA ASP A 45 0.08 7.28 22.42
C ASP A 45 -0.51 6.68 21.15
N VAL A 46 0.32 6.03 20.32
CA VAL A 46 -0.08 5.36 19.10
C VAL A 46 0.54 3.97 19.06
N ALA A 47 -0.26 2.96 19.36
CA ALA A 47 0.17 1.58 19.27
C ALA A 47 0.05 1.01 17.86
N MET A 48 1.05 0.23 17.43
CA MET A 48 1.02 -0.49 16.14
C MET A 48 -0.14 -1.47 16.08
N ALA A 49 -0.41 -2.18 17.17
CA ALA A 49 -1.51 -3.14 17.27
C ALA A 49 -2.87 -2.47 17.06
N ASP A 50 -3.10 -1.31 17.68
CA ASP A 50 -4.35 -0.56 17.56
C ASP A 50 -4.54 -0.03 16.14
N SER A 51 -3.48 0.44 15.51
CA SER A 51 -3.47 0.94 14.13
C SER A 51 -3.87 -0.16 13.13
N ILE A 52 -3.29 -1.36 13.27
CA ILE A 52 -3.65 -2.52 12.45
C ILE A 52 -5.07 -2.99 12.74
N PHE A 53 -5.45 -3.08 14.03
CA PHE A 53 -6.79 -3.51 14.39
C PHE A 53 -7.86 -2.57 13.82
N ALA A 54 -7.67 -1.26 13.92
CA ALA A 54 -8.57 -0.26 13.33
C ALA A 54 -8.70 -0.39 11.81
N SER A 55 -7.65 -0.83 11.12
CA SER A 55 -7.67 -1.04 9.67
C SER A 55 -8.53 -2.22 9.20
N THR A 56 -8.95 -3.09 10.12
CA THR A 56 -9.83 -4.24 9.83
C THR A 56 -11.32 -3.87 9.76
N VAL A 57 -11.66 -2.59 9.83
CA VAL A 57 -13.02 -2.07 9.93
C VAL A 57 -14.02 -2.69 8.94
N ASN A 58 -13.59 -3.01 7.73
CA ASN A 58 -14.43 -3.59 6.69
C ASN A 58 -15.01 -4.98 7.07
N ASN A 59 -14.29 -5.73 7.91
CA ASN A 59 -14.67 -7.10 8.29
C ASN A 59 -15.28 -7.15 9.71
N MET A 60 -15.14 -6.08 10.49
CA MET A 60 -15.56 -6.06 11.90
C MET A 60 -17.07 -6.02 12.10
N GLY A 61 -17.84 -5.59 11.09
CA GLY A 61 -19.30 -5.55 11.17
C GLY A 61 -19.90 -6.92 11.50
N ALA A 62 -19.55 -7.94 10.70
CA ALA A 62 -19.99 -9.32 10.92
C ALA A 62 -19.45 -9.89 12.24
N VAL A 63 -18.19 -9.63 12.57
CA VAL A 63 -17.57 -10.07 13.83
C VAL A 63 -18.36 -9.54 15.03
N PHE A 64 -18.75 -8.27 15.01
CA PHE A 64 -19.50 -7.68 16.13
C PHE A 64 -20.96 -8.15 16.19
N ALA A 65 -21.61 -8.31 15.04
CA ALA A 65 -23.02 -8.73 14.98
C ALA A 65 -23.16 -10.22 15.30
N ASP A 66 -22.38 -11.07 14.65
CA ASP A 66 -22.56 -12.54 14.69
C ASP A 66 -21.69 -13.21 15.73
N LYS A 67 -20.72 -12.50 16.33
CA LYS A 67 -19.73 -13.03 17.27
C LYS A 67 -18.90 -14.20 16.69
N LYS A 68 -18.70 -14.19 15.38
CA LYS A 68 -17.97 -15.22 14.63
C LYS A 68 -16.85 -14.59 13.80
N ALA A 69 -15.80 -15.35 13.57
CA ALA A 69 -14.81 -14.97 12.57
C ALA A 69 -15.44 -15.05 11.17
N PRO A 70 -15.18 -14.05 10.28
CA PRO A 70 -15.63 -14.15 8.91
C PRO A 70 -14.89 -15.29 8.19
N GLU A 71 -15.54 -15.92 7.21
CA GLU A 71 -14.88 -16.88 6.32
C GLU A 71 -14.11 -16.10 5.24
N PRO A 72 -12.78 -16.11 5.25
CA PRO A 72 -11.99 -15.23 4.39
C PRO A 72 -12.26 -15.41 2.90
N THR A 73 -12.50 -16.63 2.45
CA THR A 73 -12.78 -16.94 1.03
C THR A 73 -14.17 -16.47 0.59
N GLU A 74 -15.02 -16.10 1.52
CA GLU A 74 -16.35 -15.52 1.28
C GLU A 74 -16.34 -14.01 1.42
N GLU A 75 -15.27 -13.44 1.98
CA GLU A 75 -15.15 -11.99 2.15
C GLU A 75 -14.79 -11.29 0.83
N ARG A 76 -15.42 -10.13 0.58
CA ARG A 76 -15.20 -9.33 -0.62
C ARG A 76 -13.72 -9.07 -0.89
N ALA A 77 -13.00 -8.57 0.09
CA ALA A 77 -11.60 -8.14 -0.05
C ALA A 77 -10.59 -9.28 -0.18
N LEU A 78 -11.02 -10.53 0.02
CA LEU A 78 -10.17 -11.73 -0.03
C LEU A 78 -10.54 -12.66 -1.20
N GLY A 79 -11.23 -12.13 -2.23
CA GLY A 79 -11.58 -12.88 -3.44
C GLY A 79 -12.90 -13.64 -3.35
N GLY A 80 -13.71 -13.40 -2.31
CA GLY A 80 -15.08 -13.91 -2.21
C GLY A 80 -16.01 -13.37 -3.30
N TYR A 81 -15.72 -12.17 -3.83
CA TYR A 81 -16.46 -11.53 -4.90
C TYR A 81 -15.78 -11.71 -6.25
N ALA A 82 -16.50 -12.20 -7.28
CA ALA A 82 -15.93 -12.48 -8.59
C ALA A 82 -15.30 -11.26 -9.28
N PHE A 83 -15.86 -10.06 -9.05
CA PHE A 83 -15.36 -8.80 -9.60
C PHE A 83 -14.46 -8.02 -8.62
N TYR A 84 -14.00 -8.69 -7.57
CA TYR A 84 -12.97 -8.20 -6.66
C TYR A 84 -11.96 -9.31 -6.37
N LYS A 85 -11.27 -9.75 -7.43
CA LYS A 85 -10.42 -10.95 -7.40
C LYS A 85 -9.30 -10.84 -8.43
N ILE A 86 -8.22 -11.56 -8.17
CA ILE A 86 -7.09 -11.71 -9.10
C ILE A 86 -7.32 -12.97 -9.94
N TYR A 87 -7.15 -12.84 -11.26
CA TYR A 87 -7.29 -13.91 -12.25
C TYR A 87 -5.97 -14.14 -12.97
N LYS A 88 -5.59 -15.41 -13.12
CA LYS A 88 -4.39 -15.82 -13.85
C LYS A 88 -4.62 -15.79 -15.34
N THR A 89 -3.62 -15.37 -16.11
CA THR A 89 -3.62 -15.36 -17.58
C THR A 89 -2.76 -16.50 -18.14
N LYS A 90 -2.86 -16.77 -19.44
CA LYS A 90 -2.19 -17.87 -20.13
C LYS A 90 -0.66 -17.84 -20.00
N ASP A 91 -0.08 -16.66 -19.93
CA ASP A 91 1.35 -16.39 -19.80
C ASP A 91 1.85 -16.36 -18.36
N ASP A 92 1.12 -16.97 -17.42
CA ASP A 92 1.45 -17.03 -15.98
C ASP A 92 1.45 -15.67 -15.29
N ARG A 93 0.86 -14.65 -15.92
CA ARG A 93 0.64 -13.32 -15.33
C ARG A 93 -0.77 -13.20 -14.75
N HIS A 94 -1.17 -12.00 -14.33
CA HIS A 94 -2.44 -11.83 -13.64
C HIS A 94 -3.12 -10.52 -14.01
N ILE A 95 -4.46 -10.56 -14.05
CA ILE A 95 -5.35 -9.39 -14.08
C ILE A 95 -6.08 -9.32 -12.74
N VAL A 96 -6.18 -8.15 -12.15
CA VAL A 96 -7.08 -7.90 -11.02
C VAL A 96 -8.33 -7.19 -11.51
N LEU A 97 -9.50 -7.69 -11.10
CA LEU A 97 -10.76 -6.97 -11.18
C LEU A 97 -10.99 -6.29 -9.81
N GLY A 98 -11.34 -5.01 -9.81
CA GLY A 98 -11.50 -4.18 -8.62
C GLY A 98 -12.89 -3.52 -8.49
N GLY A 99 -13.86 -3.89 -9.35
CA GLY A 99 -15.19 -3.32 -9.40
C GLY A 99 -16.25 -4.28 -8.87
N SER A 100 -16.74 -4.05 -7.66
CA SER A 100 -17.84 -4.84 -7.07
C SER A 100 -19.23 -4.28 -7.38
N GLU A 101 -19.30 -3.14 -8.03
CA GLU A 101 -20.54 -2.51 -8.47
C GLU A 101 -21.14 -3.27 -9.66
N LEU A 102 -22.46 -3.48 -9.63
CA LEU A 102 -23.15 -4.38 -10.56
C LEU A 102 -23.00 -3.95 -12.03
N HIS A 103 -22.87 -2.65 -12.30
CA HIS A 103 -22.72 -2.16 -13.67
C HIS A 103 -21.38 -2.59 -14.30
N PHE A 104 -20.30 -2.69 -13.54
CA PHE A 104 -19.02 -3.22 -14.02
C PHE A 104 -19.13 -4.71 -14.36
N ALA A 105 -19.82 -5.47 -13.51
CA ALA A 105 -20.11 -6.88 -13.79
C ALA A 105 -20.97 -7.04 -15.06
N GLU A 106 -22.00 -6.22 -15.22
CA GLU A 106 -22.87 -6.24 -16.39
C GLU A 106 -22.09 -5.89 -17.67
N ALA A 107 -21.28 -4.83 -17.65
CA ALA A 107 -20.48 -4.41 -18.79
C ALA A 107 -19.53 -5.53 -19.26
N LEU A 108 -18.81 -6.14 -18.32
CA LEU A 108 -17.86 -7.21 -18.63
C LEU A 108 -18.56 -8.50 -19.11
N LEU A 109 -19.63 -8.93 -18.44
CA LEU A 109 -20.38 -10.12 -18.84
C LEU A 109 -21.10 -9.92 -20.18
N ARG A 110 -21.54 -8.72 -20.50
CA ARG A 110 -22.11 -8.36 -21.81
C ARG A 110 -21.07 -8.51 -22.93
N GLU A 111 -19.87 -7.98 -22.70
CA GLU A 111 -18.75 -8.11 -23.64
C GLU A 111 -18.38 -9.58 -23.90
N PHE A 112 -18.48 -10.43 -22.89
CA PHE A 112 -18.19 -11.85 -23.02
C PHE A 112 -19.40 -12.70 -23.47
N GLY A 113 -20.57 -12.07 -23.72
CA GLY A 113 -21.79 -12.78 -24.14
C GLY A 113 -22.41 -13.65 -23.04
N ARG A 114 -22.15 -13.35 -21.77
CA ARG A 114 -22.53 -14.16 -20.61
C ARG A 114 -23.41 -13.39 -19.60
N LEU A 115 -24.35 -12.59 -20.10
CA LEU A 115 -25.33 -11.92 -19.24
C LEU A 115 -26.20 -12.88 -18.41
N ASP A 116 -26.28 -14.15 -18.83
CA ASP A 116 -26.91 -15.23 -18.05
C ASP A 116 -26.30 -15.40 -16.64
N LEU A 117 -25.03 -15.00 -16.45
CA LEU A 117 -24.33 -15.05 -15.18
C LEU A 117 -24.59 -13.84 -14.26
N LEU A 118 -25.19 -12.76 -14.78
CA LEU A 118 -25.41 -11.54 -14.00
C LEU A 118 -26.27 -11.74 -12.72
N PRO A 119 -27.28 -12.62 -12.70
CA PRO A 119 -28.02 -12.90 -11.45
C PRO A 119 -27.16 -13.41 -10.32
N TYR A 120 -26.07 -14.12 -10.58
CA TYR A 120 -25.14 -14.63 -9.57
C TYR A 120 -24.24 -13.54 -8.97
N CYS A 121 -24.14 -12.37 -9.62
CA CYS A 121 -23.37 -11.22 -9.13
C CYS A 121 -24.15 -10.35 -8.11
N LYS A 122 -25.47 -10.54 -7.99
CA LYS A 122 -26.34 -9.75 -7.07
C LYS A 122 -26.27 -10.19 -5.61
N PRO A 123 -26.14 -11.49 -5.29
CA PRO A 123 -25.99 -11.94 -3.90
C PRO A 123 -24.70 -11.43 -3.28
N PRO A 124 -24.60 -11.45 -1.94
CA PRO A 124 -23.34 -11.19 -1.24
C PRO A 124 -22.19 -12.05 -1.75
N PRO A 125 -20.92 -11.66 -1.52
CA PRO A 125 -19.75 -12.49 -1.80
C PRO A 125 -19.89 -13.90 -1.23
N GLY A 126 -19.24 -14.87 -1.85
CA GLY A 126 -19.24 -16.24 -1.34
C GLY A 126 -19.53 -17.30 -2.40
N PRO A 127 -20.01 -18.50 -1.97
CA PRO A 127 -20.18 -19.66 -2.84
C PRO A 127 -21.17 -19.48 -3.99
N THR A 128 -22.17 -18.63 -3.83
CA THR A 128 -23.17 -18.32 -4.87
C THR A 128 -22.56 -17.73 -6.14
N GLN A 129 -21.40 -17.12 -6.03
CA GLN A 129 -20.67 -16.51 -7.15
C GLN A 129 -19.73 -17.49 -7.87
N GLN A 130 -19.66 -18.75 -7.43
CA GLN A 130 -18.74 -19.72 -8.03
C GLN A 130 -18.92 -19.91 -9.53
N PRO A 131 -20.14 -19.94 -10.13
CA PRO A 131 -20.29 -20.04 -11.58
C PRO A 131 -19.63 -18.88 -12.34
N VAL A 132 -19.69 -17.67 -11.78
CA VAL A 132 -19.03 -16.48 -12.37
C VAL A 132 -17.53 -16.57 -12.22
N LYS A 133 -17.04 -16.95 -11.03
CA LYS A 133 -15.60 -17.11 -10.77
C LYS A 133 -14.99 -18.12 -11.74
N SER A 134 -15.58 -19.32 -11.88
CA SER A 134 -15.09 -20.35 -12.77
C SER A 134 -15.08 -19.89 -14.22
N PHE A 135 -16.13 -19.24 -14.69
CA PHE A 135 -16.18 -18.67 -16.03
C PHE A 135 -15.05 -17.64 -16.27
N LEU A 136 -14.82 -16.73 -15.34
CA LEU A 136 -13.77 -15.72 -15.47
C LEU A 136 -12.37 -16.33 -15.36
N GLU A 137 -12.16 -17.34 -14.54
CA GLU A 137 -10.91 -18.11 -14.44
C GLU A 137 -10.56 -18.76 -15.79
N GLU A 138 -11.50 -19.49 -16.40
CA GLU A 138 -11.31 -20.11 -17.72
C GLU A 138 -11.09 -19.05 -18.81
N THR A 139 -11.87 -17.98 -18.77
CA THR A 139 -11.78 -16.89 -19.75
C THR A 139 -10.41 -16.22 -19.71
N PHE A 140 -9.94 -15.78 -18.54
CA PHE A 140 -8.66 -15.10 -18.44
C PHE A 140 -7.47 -16.01 -18.74
N LEU A 141 -7.57 -17.30 -18.47
CA LEU A 141 -6.56 -18.30 -18.84
C LEU A 141 -6.42 -18.52 -20.35
N SER A 142 -7.40 -18.14 -21.16
CA SER A 142 -7.40 -18.40 -22.60
C SER A 142 -6.39 -17.57 -23.38
N GLU A 143 -6.02 -16.39 -22.87
CA GLU A 143 -5.13 -15.45 -23.56
C GLU A 143 -4.11 -14.80 -22.61
N ASN A 144 -3.08 -14.17 -23.18
CA ASN A 144 -2.02 -13.49 -22.47
C ASN A 144 -2.51 -12.18 -21.81
N GLN A 145 -1.80 -11.71 -20.77
CA GLN A 145 -2.14 -10.49 -20.05
C GLN A 145 -2.28 -9.27 -20.98
N GLU A 146 -1.38 -9.11 -21.96
CA GLU A 146 -1.40 -7.98 -22.90
C GLU A 146 -2.67 -7.95 -23.75
N TYR A 147 -3.16 -9.13 -24.19
CA TYR A 147 -4.43 -9.24 -24.92
C TYR A 147 -5.58 -8.73 -24.04
N TRP A 148 -5.62 -9.15 -22.77
CA TRP A 148 -6.67 -8.74 -21.85
C TRP A 148 -6.63 -7.25 -21.53
N ILE A 149 -5.45 -6.64 -21.35
CA ILE A 149 -5.30 -5.19 -21.15
C ILE A 149 -5.97 -4.45 -22.32
N LYS A 150 -5.57 -4.75 -23.56
CA LYS A 150 -6.10 -4.09 -24.78
C LYS A 150 -7.61 -4.28 -24.96
N ARG A 151 -8.16 -5.40 -24.50
CA ARG A 151 -9.59 -5.66 -24.58
C ARG A 151 -10.38 -4.96 -23.48
N LEU A 152 -9.90 -5.03 -22.24
CA LEU A 152 -10.57 -4.46 -21.08
C LEU A 152 -10.55 -2.93 -21.05
N GLU A 153 -9.53 -2.29 -21.60
CA GLU A 153 -9.46 -0.82 -21.76
C GLU A 153 -10.64 -0.22 -22.54
N LYS A 154 -11.35 -1.03 -23.32
CA LYS A 154 -12.50 -0.61 -24.12
C LYS A 154 -13.84 -0.80 -23.40
N ILE A 155 -13.81 -1.35 -22.20
CA ILE A 155 -15.00 -1.73 -21.44
C ILE A 155 -15.03 -0.88 -20.18
N ASP A 156 -16.19 -0.39 -19.80
CA ASP A 156 -16.41 0.28 -18.51
C ASP A 156 -16.40 -0.77 -17.38
N THR A 157 -15.19 -1.16 -16.97
CA THR A 157 -14.96 -2.09 -15.86
C THR A 157 -13.69 -1.71 -15.10
N ALA A 158 -13.69 -1.93 -13.80
CA ALA A 158 -12.52 -1.64 -12.96
C ALA A 158 -11.56 -2.83 -13.02
N PHE A 159 -10.43 -2.63 -13.67
CA PHE A 159 -9.37 -3.64 -13.76
C PHE A 159 -7.98 -3.01 -13.74
N ALA A 160 -6.97 -3.83 -13.46
CA ALA A 160 -5.56 -3.49 -13.68
C ALA A 160 -4.73 -4.75 -13.95
N PRO A 161 -3.64 -4.66 -14.73
CA PRO A 161 -2.63 -5.70 -14.77
C PRO A 161 -1.88 -5.76 -13.44
N VAL A 162 -1.58 -6.95 -12.95
CA VAL A 162 -0.66 -7.12 -11.81
C VAL A 162 0.76 -7.02 -12.34
N LYS A 163 1.47 -5.97 -11.92
CA LYS A 163 2.83 -5.65 -12.32
C LYS A 163 3.84 -6.12 -11.28
N THR A 164 5.05 -6.47 -11.71
CA THR A 164 6.19 -6.57 -10.81
C THR A 164 6.58 -5.18 -10.29
N LEU A 165 7.33 -5.10 -9.19
CA LEU A 165 7.78 -3.81 -8.65
C LEU A 165 8.64 -3.03 -9.67
N ARG A 166 9.44 -3.71 -10.51
CA ARG A 166 10.22 -3.03 -11.54
C ARG A 166 9.32 -2.43 -12.63
N GLU A 167 8.36 -3.20 -13.14
CA GLU A 167 7.38 -2.72 -14.12
C GLU A 167 6.53 -1.57 -13.56
N ALA A 168 6.18 -1.63 -12.28
CA ALA A 168 5.46 -0.54 -11.62
C ALA A 168 6.33 0.73 -11.51
N ALA A 169 7.62 0.59 -11.18
CA ALA A 169 8.55 1.71 -11.13
C ALA A 169 8.81 2.35 -12.51
N ASP A 170 8.70 1.56 -13.58
CA ASP A 170 8.86 2.02 -14.96
C ASP A 170 7.54 2.52 -15.58
N ASP A 171 6.43 2.43 -14.87
CA ASP A 171 5.11 2.90 -15.33
C ASP A 171 5.09 4.41 -15.56
N ASP A 172 4.55 4.83 -16.71
CA ASP A 172 4.48 6.24 -17.11
C ASP A 172 3.77 7.12 -16.08
N GLN A 173 2.71 6.61 -15.45
CA GLN A 173 1.97 7.34 -14.42
C GLN A 173 2.82 7.54 -13.15
N ILE A 174 3.56 6.52 -12.74
CA ILE A 174 4.46 6.57 -11.56
C ILE A 174 5.60 7.56 -11.83
N ARG A 175 6.18 7.55 -13.03
CA ARG A 175 7.22 8.50 -13.47
C ARG A 175 6.67 9.92 -13.61
N HIS A 176 5.52 10.10 -14.25
CA HIS A 176 4.86 11.40 -14.39
C HIS A 176 4.55 12.03 -13.02
N ARG A 177 4.20 11.22 -12.05
CA ARG A 177 3.99 11.67 -10.68
C ARG A 177 5.28 11.82 -9.87
N GLU A 178 6.44 11.69 -10.49
CA GLU A 178 7.74 11.83 -9.82
C GLU A 178 7.86 10.92 -8.58
N MET A 179 7.30 9.71 -8.67
CA MET A 179 7.42 8.73 -7.59
C MET A 179 8.73 7.95 -7.65
N ILE A 180 9.47 8.09 -8.75
CA ILE A 180 10.86 7.67 -8.88
C ILE A 180 11.69 8.91 -9.17
N VAL A 181 12.67 9.19 -8.30
CA VAL A 181 13.62 10.30 -8.42
C VAL A 181 15.04 9.78 -8.37
N LYS A 182 16.00 10.53 -8.89
CA LYS A 182 17.42 10.13 -8.88
C LYS A 182 18.24 11.13 -8.07
N ASP A 183 19.21 10.61 -7.32
CA ASP A 183 20.25 11.42 -6.68
C ASP A 183 21.37 11.79 -7.66
N ASP A 184 22.36 12.54 -7.19
CA ASP A 184 23.51 12.99 -7.99
C ASP A 184 24.39 11.84 -8.50
N ARG A 185 24.27 10.64 -7.91
CA ARG A 185 24.95 9.41 -8.31
C ARG A 185 24.16 8.61 -9.34
N GLY A 186 22.92 9.04 -9.63
CA GLY A 186 22.00 8.37 -10.54
C GLY A 186 21.22 7.22 -9.90
N TRP A 187 21.29 7.04 -8.58
CA TRP A 187 20.51 6.01 -7.88
C TRP A 187 19.05 6.41 -7.78
N GLU A 188 18.16 5.42 -7.97
CA GLU A 188 16.72 5.62 -7.91
C GLU A 188 16.23 5.57 -6.46
N HIS A 189 15.34 6.49 -6.11
CA HIS A 189 14.71 6.61 -4.79
C HIS A 189 13.21 6.82 -4.95
N LEU A 190 12.46 6.52 -3.88
CA LEU A 190 11.03 6.82 -3.84
C LEU A 190 10.80 8.33 -3.69
N GLY A 191 9.93 8.87 -4.52
CA GLY A 191 9.49 10.25 -4.46
C GLY A 191 8.49 10.50 -3.33
N ILE A 192 8.14 11.76 -3.12
CA ILE A 192 7.17 12.18 -2.11
C ILE A 192 5.75 11.99 -2.66
N PRO A 193 4.88 11.19 -2.00
CA PRO A 193 3.53 10.90 -2.50
C PRO A 193 2.56 12.10 -2.35
N ILE A 194 2.80 12.99 -1.40
CA ILE A 194 1.97 14.19 -1.19
C ILE A 194 2.54 15.33 -2.03
N LYS A 195 1.74 15.85 -2.95
CA LYS A 195 2.16 16.92 -3.87
C LYS A 195 1.49 18.25 -3.51
N PHE A 196 2.20 19.13 -2.83
CA PHE A 196 1.76 20.51 -2.62
C PHE A 196 2.07 21.36 -3.85
N LYS A 197 1.09 22.14 -4.31
CA LYS A 197 1.26 23.00 -5.49
C LYS A 197 2.19 24.19 -5.22
N ASN A 198 2.03 24.83 -4.07
CA ASN A 198 2.75 26.09 -3.76
C ASN A 198 4.10 25.83 -3.08
N GLU A 199 4.17 24.80 -2.23
CA GLU A 199 5.37 24.39 -1.51
C GLU A 199 5.59 22.88 -1.66
N PRO A 200 6.08 22.42 -2.82
CA PRO A 200 6.34 20.99 -3.00
C PRO A 200 7.44 20.53 -2.05
N GLY A 201 7.25 19.34 -1.50
CA GLY A 201 8.25 18.69 -0.66
C GLY A 201 9.56 18.50 -1.43
N LYS A 202 10.69 18.58 -0.74
CA LYS A 202 12.03 18.38 -1.31
C LYS A 202 12.69 17.17 -0.68
N LEU A 203 13.34 16.36 -1.50
CA LEU A 203 14.21 15.28 -1.04
C LEU A 203 15.65 15.79 -1.05
N LEU A 204 16.29 15.67 0.12
CA LEU A 204 17.70 15.96 0.28
C LEU A 204 18.43 14.61 0.42
N PHE A 205 19.28 14.31 -0.55
CA PHE A 205 20.07 13.09 -0.55
C PHE A 205 21.40 13.35 0.15
N SER A 206 21.42 13.13 1.47
CA SER A 206 22.62 13.17 2.29
C SER A 206 22.84 11.77 2.86
N PHE A 207 24.03 11.23 2.66
CA PHE A 207 24.43 9.91 3.14
C PHE A 207 25.67 10.06 4.01
N PRO A 208 25.51 10.55 5.28
CA PRO A 208 26.63 10.76 6.16
C PRO A 208 27.31 9.44 6.53
N GLU A 209 28.63 9.49 6.61
CA GLU A 209 29.41 8.39 7.17
C GLU A 209 29.18 8.29 8.69
N LYS A 210 29.43 7.11 9.23
CA LYS A 210 29.29 6.90 10.68
C LYS A 210 30.22 7.86 11.45
N GLY A 211 29.62 8.69 12.32
CA GLY A 211 30.35 9.66 13.14
C GLY A 211 30.74 10.96 12.43
N GLU A 212 30.38 11.16 11.17
CA GLU A 212 30.72 12.35 10.37
C GLU A 212 30.37 13.67 11.07
N HIS A 213 29.22 13.73 11.73
CA HIS A 213 28.73 14.94 12.41
C HIS A 213 29.04 14.99 13.90
N ASN A 214 29.80 14.03 14.48
CA ASN A 214 30.07 13.98 15.91
C ASN A 214 30.67 15.30 16.45
N ALA A 215 31.71 15.81 15.79
CA ALA A 215 32.36 17.03 16.21
C ALA A 215 31.43 18.26 16.11
N GLU A 216 30.65 18.37 15.06
CA GLU A 216 29.69 19.45 14.85
C GLU A 216 28.61 19.45 15.91
N ILE A 217 28.01 18.29 16.17
CA ILE A 217 26.94 18.14 17.17
C ILE A 217 27.49 18.46 18.59
N LEU A 218 28.64 17.92 18.97
CA LEU A 218 29.21 18.15 20.29
C LEU A 218 29.61 19.62 20.48
N LYS A 219 30.17 20.27 19.45
CA LYS A 219 30.44 21.73 19.51
C LYS A 219 29.16 22.54 19.69
N SER A 220 28.06 22.15 19.03
CA SER A 220 26.75 22.82 19.20
C SER A 220 26.19 22.68 20.61
N LEU A 221 26.59 21.65 21.34
CA LEU A 221 26.24 21.40 22.74
C LEU A 221 27.22 22.09 23.75
N GLY A 222 28.21 22.84 23.25
CA GLY A 222 29.14 23.61 24.10
C GLY A 222 30.44 22.89 24.44
N TYR A 223 30.73 21.73 23.87
CA TYR A 223 32.02 21.06 24.03
C TYR A 223 33.11 21.78 23.23
N HIS A 224 34.28 21.93 23.80
CA HIS A 224 35.44 22.55 23.16
C HIS A 224 36.32 21.51 22.45
N GLU A 225 37.25 21.95 21.63
CA GLU A 225 38.14 21.08 20.86
C GLU A 225 38.92 20.09 21.74
N GLU A 226 39.36 20.58 22.93
CA GLU A 226 40.07 19.75 23.90
C GLU A 226 39.21 18.61 24.45
N ASP A 227 37.91 18.85 24.68
CA ASP A 227 36.96 17.84 25.13
C ASP A 227 36.78 16.76 24.04
N LEU A 228 36.65 17.19 22.78
CA LEU A 228 36.51 16.31 21.65
C LEU A 228 37.70 15.37 21.45
N LEU A 229 38.91 15.92 21.59
CA LEU A 229 40.14 15.15 21.53
C LEU A 229 40.23 14.15 22.70
N ALA A 230 39.84 14.54 23.90
CA ALA A 230 39.82 13.64 25.04
C ALA A 230 38.80 12.50 24.87
N MET A 231 37.61 12.80 24.34
CA MET A 231 36.57 11.80 24.01
C MET A 231 37.02 10.83 22.91
N GLU A 232 37.73 11.33 21.90
CA GLU A 232 38.29 10.51 20.83
C GLU A 232 39.36 9.56 21.37
N HIS A 233 40.31 10.08 22.17
CA HIS A 233 41.35 9.27 22.79
C HIS A 233 40.81 8.22 23.77
N SER A 234 39.72 8.53 24.46
CA SER A 234 39.06 7.57 25.36
C SER A 234 38.14 6.58 24.66
N GLY A 235 38.00 6.67 23.32
CA GLY A 235 37.18 5.78 22.53
C GLY A 235 35.66 5.99 22.66
N VAL A 236 35.21 7.13 23.15
CA VAL A 236 33.78 7.48 23.21
C VAL A 236 33.20 7.56 21.79
N PHE A 237 33.96 8.06 20.83
CA PHE A 237 33.64 8.02 19.42
C PHE A 237 34.92 7.97 18.57
N SER A 238 34.77 7.65 17.28
CA SER A 238 35.84 7.63 16.29
C SER A 238 35.54 8.65 15.21
N LYS A 239 36.56 9.36 14.72
CA LYS A 239 36.46 10.26 13.54
C LYS A 239 36.26 9.49 12.22
N LYS A 240 36.54 8.18 12.21
CA LYS A 240 36.33 7.31 11.05
C LYS A 240 35.51 6.11 11.50
N GLY A 241 34.32 5.96 10.93
CA GLY A 241 33.57 4.73 10.93
C GLY A 241 34.13 3.74 9.95
#